data_63f34e4b896c6e1bcc1bd388f873a50c
#
_entry.id   63f34e4b896c6e1bcc1bd388f873a50c
#
_cell.length_a   1.000
_cell.length_b   1.000
_cell.length_c   1.000
_cell.angle_alpha   90.00
_cell.angle_beta   90.00
_cell.angle_gamma   90.00
#
_symmetry.space_group_name_H-M   'P 1'
#
loop_
_entity.id
_entity.type
_entity.pdbx_description
1 polymer ?
#
loop_
_entity_poly.entity_id
_entity_poly.type
_entity_poly.pdbx_seq_one_letter_code
_entity_poly.pdbx_strand_id
1 'polypeptide(L)'
;MTALLGALFSLYLLYLLWEAHAVRIARKKLAHVVHVNGTRGKSTVSRLIEAGLREGGMRVFCKTTGTDPLTIDVNGREEPIRRRGKANIKEQIAILRRAAAQDAQVLVVECMAITPEFQQASQRDILRADIGVITNVRRDHTDVMGDTLPQIAEALCHTVPQGGVLLTAETVMAERLKTAAEKNGSSFVCAEVRGDEGTLDFPENVALALAACEELGVPRETAFAGMQRFSRDPYALSLYRLGKAAFIGGLSINDIQSICMVWEKLCVEHGWQEKRLTLLINNRGDRASRTEDMLRVCTALHPAEVWLMGASRGYMKRGLKRKLPEVAVRELAGAVEIEVGSLQEDQVIFAIGNIAGGGRELMEYVRREGSALV
;
A
#
# COMPACT_ATOMS: atom_id res chain seq x y z
N MET A 1 28.39 -36.28 20.79
CA MET A 1 27.12 -35.62 20.44
C MET A 1 26.98 -34.23 21.10
N THR A 2 27.17 -34.13 22.42
CA THR A 2 27.12 -32.85 23.18
C THR A 2 28.11 -31.79 22.70
N ALA A 3 29.36 -32.14 22.43
CA ALA A 3 30.40 -31.21 21.93
C ALA A 3 30.04 -30.65 20.53
N LEU A 4 29.48 -31.50 19.64
CA LEU A 4 29.04 -31.03 18.30
C LEU A 4 27.84 -30.08 18.41
N LEU A 5 26.87 -30.35 19.26
CA LEU A 5 25.75 -29.46 19.53
C LEU A 5 26.21 -28.14 20.13
N GLY A 6 27.17 -28.17 21.07
CA GLY A 6 27.78 -26.95 21.62
C GLY A 6 28.49 -26.12 20.58
N ALA A 7 29.27 -26.75 19.68
CA ALA A 7 29.94 -26.07 18.59
C ALA A 7 28.96 -25.41 17.60
N LEU A 8 27.90 -26.13 17.19
CA LEU A 8 26.86 -25.62 16.31
C LEU A 8 26.09 -24.43 16.95
N PHE A 9 25.79 -24.53 18.23
CA PHE A 9 25.14 -23.45 18.98
C PHE A 9 26.03 -22.20 19.04
N SER A 10 27.33 -22.40 19.34
CA SER A 10 28.30 -21.29 19.38
C SER A 10 28.44 -20.62 18.02
N LEU A 11 28.52 -21.37 16.92
CA LEU A 11 28.57 -20.85 15.57
C LEU A 11 27.28 -20.07 15.23
N TYR A 12 26.13 -20.56 15.66
CA TYR A 12 24.85 -19.85 15.47
C TYR A 12 24.82 -18.53 16.24
N LEU A 13 25.29 -18.50 17.50
CA LEU A 13 25.39 -17.27 18.27
C LEU A 13 26.34 -16.27 17.63
N LEU A 14 27.51 -16.70 17.16
CA LEU A 14 28.46 -15.85 16.44
C LEU A 14 27.84 -15.27 15.16
N TYR A 15 27.09 -16.09 14.43
CA TYR A 15 26.34 -15.61 13.25
C TYR A 15 25.31 -14.53 13.61
N LEU A 16 24.52 -14.71 14.69
CA LEU A 16 23.56 -13.72 15.14
C LEU A 16 24.23 -12.40 15.58
N LEU A 17 25.33 -12.50 16.29
CA LEU A 17 26.12 -11.31 16.70
C LEU A 17 26.69 -10.60 15.49
N TRP A 18 27.22 -11.32 14.51
CA TRP A 18 27.71 -10.77 13.25
C TRP A 18 26.59 -10.10 12.45
N GLU A 19 25.42 -10.75 12.32
CA GLU A 19 24.25 -10.16 11.64
C GLU A 19 23.83 -8.85 12.30
N ALA A 20 23.69 -8.83 13.64
CA ALA A 20 23.34 -7.63 14.40
C ALA A 20 24.38 -6.51 14.25
N HIS A 21 25.67 -6.87 14.24
CA HIS A 21 26.76 -5.91 14.02
C HIS A 21 26.72 -5.33 12.60
N ALA A 22 26.55 -6.18 11.59
CA ALA A 22 26.43 -5.76 10.19
C ALA A 22 25.23 -4.83 9.95
N VAL A 23 24.08 -5.08 10.59
CA VAL A 23 22.89 -4.20 10.57
C VAL A 23 23.24 -2.83 11.16
N ARG A 24 23.90 -2.79 12.31
CA ARG A 24 24.31 -1.52 12.95
C ARG A 24 25.27 -0.71 12.09
N ILE A 25 26.24 -1.37 11.45
CA ILE A 25 27.18 -0.69 10.54
C ILE A 25 26.44 -0.14 9.33
N ALA A 26 25.55 -0.93 8.70
CA ALA A 26 24.76 -0.49 7.55
C ALA A 26 23.88 0.71 7.90
N ARG A 27 23.20 0.66 9.09
CA ARG A 27 22.36 1.77 9.54
C ARG A 27 23.15 3.07 9.76
N LYS A 28 24.36 2.98 10.33
CA LYS A 28 25.23 4.14 10.57
C LYS A 28 25.72 4.83 9.29
N LYS A 29 25.73 4.13 8.15
CA LYS A 29 26.12 4.71 6.85
C LYS A 29 25.01 5.56 6.23
N LEU A 30 23.77 5.37 6.65
CA LEU A 30 22.63 6.12 6.16
C LEU A 30 22.43 7.35 7.04
N ALA A 31 22.33 8.53 6.43
CA ALA A 31 22.03 9.75 7.17
C ALA A 31 20.62 9.68 7.77
N HIS A 32 19.65 9.24 6.96
CA HIS A 32 18.25 9.14 7.38
C HIS A 32 17.61 7.85 6.93
N VAL A 33 16.65 7.37 7.73
CA VAL A 33 15.76 6.24 7.40
C VAL A 33 14.33 6.68 7.66
N VAL A 34 13.50 6.58 6.63
CA VAL A 34 12.06 6.84 6.65
C VAL A 34 11.32 5.50 6.63
N HIS A 35 10.56 5.18 7.67
CA HIS A 35 9.78 3.95 7.77
C HIS A 35 8.30 4.25 7.56
N VAL A 36 7.76 3.84 6.42
CA VAL A 36 6.38 4.14 6.01
C VAL A 36 5.47 2.97 6.37
N ASN A 37 4.54 3.20 7.27
CA ASN A 37 3.51 2.26 7.71
C ASN A 37 2.10 2.86 7.55
N GLY A 38 1.09 2.14 8.00
CA GLY A 38 -0.32 2.51 7.89
C GLY A 38 -1.13 1.45 7.16
N THR A 39 -2.42 1.66 7.02
CA THR A 39 -3.30 0.67 6.42
C THR A 39 -3.27 0.75 4.89
N ARG A 40 -3.44 1.93 4.31
CA ARG A 40 -3.49 2.19 2.86
C ARG A 40 -2.52 3.29 2.45
N GLY A 41 -2.15 3.31 1.17
CA GLY A 41 -1.32 4.37 0.60
C GLY A 41 0.18 4.24 0.85
N LYS A 42 0.65 3.25 1.61
CA LYS A 42 2.08 3.08 1.95
C LYS A 42 3.02 3.12 0.75
N SER A 43 2.74 2.32 -0.28
CA SER A 43 3.60 2.24 -1.49
C SER A 43 3.60 3.57 -2.25
N THR A 44 2.43 4.21 -2.38
CA THR A 44 2.30 5.52 -3.02
C THR A 44 3.11 6.57 -2.26
N VAL A 45 2.90 6.69 -0.93
CA VAL A 45 3.63 7.65 -0.08
C VAL A 45 5.13 7.38 -0.14
N SER A 46 5.58 6.13 -0.08
CA SER A 46 7.02 5.78 -0.18
C SER A 46 7.62 6.24 -1.51
N ARG A 47 6.92 6.04 -2.64
CA ARG A 47 7.36 6.48 -3.97
C ARG A 47 7.33 8.00 -4.13
N LEU A 48 6.32 8.67 -3.58
CA LEU A 48 6.24 10.14 -3.58
C LEU A 48 7.40 10.75 -2.77
N ILE A 49 7.68 10.22 -1.56
CA ILE A 49 8.82 10.66 -0.75
C ILE A 49 10.14 10.45 -1.52
N GLU A 50 10.32 9.29 -2.12
CA GLU A 50 11.51 8.97 -2.92
C GLU A 50 11.70 10.00 -4.05
N ALA A 51 10.65 10.25 -4.84
CA ALA A 51 10.71 11.17 -5.97
C ALA A 51 10.98 12.61 -5.53
N GLY A 52 10.34 13.08 -4.45
CA GLY A 52 10.54 14.41 -3.89
C GLY A 52 11.95 14.62 -3.35
N LEU A 53 12.48 13.66 -2.59
CA LEU A 53 13.85 13.73 -2.06
C LEU A 53 14.91 13.64 -3.15
N ARG A 54 14.69 12.82 -4.17
CA ARG A 54 15.59 12.71 -5.34
C ARG A 54 15.65 14.01 -6.12
N GLU A 55 14.53 14.68 -6.33
CA GLU A 55 14.49 16.00 -6.96
C GLU A 55 15.25 17.05 -6.15
N GLY A 56 15.21 16.94 -4.83
CA GLY A 56 16.05 17.72 -3.90
C GLY A 56 17.54 17.38 -3.95
N GLY A 57 17.98 16.51 -4.86
CA GLY A 57 19.38 16.14 -5.05
C GLY A 57 19.90 15.07 -4.06
N MET A 58 19.05 14.44 -3.27
CA MET A 58 19.45 13.39 -2.34
C MET A 58 19.63 12.04 -3.05
N ARG A 59 20.59 11.25 -2.59
CA ARG A 59 20.77 9.85 -3.01
C ARG A 59 19.82 8.98 -2.20
N VAL A 60 18.69 8.65 -2.80
CA VAL A 60 17.61 7.91 -2.15
C VAL A 60 17.59 6.46 -2.62
N PHE A 61 17.49 5.53 -1.68
CA PHE A 61 17.12 4.14 -1.94
C PHE A 61 15.72 3.90 -1.39
N CYS A 62 14.80 3.42 -2.23
CA CYS A 62 13.42 3.16 -1.80
C CYS A 62 13.06 1.68 -1.94
N LYS A 63 12.25 1.17 -1.00
CA LYS A 63 11.67 -0.17 -1.08
C LYS A 63 10.18 -0.11 -0.83
N THR A 64 9.40 -0.66 -1.75
CA THR A 64 7.95 -0.84 -1.61
C THR A 64 7.59 -2.32 -1.47
N THR A 65 6.43 -2.58 -0.84
CA THR A 65 5.96 -3.96 -0.59
C THR A 65 4.67 -4.28 -1.32
N GLY A 66 4.03 -3.31 -1.95
CA GLY A 66 2.73 -3.40 -2.60
C GLY A 66 2.40 -4.73 -3.29
N THR A 67 1.64 -4.71 -4.35
CA THR A 67 1.27 -5.92 -5.09
C THR A 67 2.49 -6.63 -5.66
N ASP A 68 3.43 -5.86 -6.22
CA ASP A 68 4.74 -6.33 -6.67
C ASP A 68 5.83 -5.60 -5.86
N PRO A 69 6.48 -6.31 -4.93
CA PRO A 69 7.54 -5.72 -4.14
C PRO A 69 8.74 -5.37 -5.02
N LEU A 70 9.23 -4.14 -4.88
CA LEU A 70 10.38 -3.66 -5.64
C LEU A 70 11.28 -2.73 -4.85
N THR A 71 12.44 -2.48 -5.40
CA THR A 71 13.37 -1.42 -4.95
C THR A 71 13.57 -0.40 -6.06
N ILE A 72 13.71 0.87 -5.67
CA ILE A 72 14.21 1.95 -6.52
C ILE A 72 15.62 2.27 -6.01
N ASP A 73 16.63 2.03 -6.82
CA ASP A 73 18.03 2.24 -6.42
C ASP A 73 18.42 3.72 -6.41
N VAL A 74 19.64 4.03 -5.96
CA VAL A 74 20.14 5.41 -5.90
C VAL A 74 20.19 6.11 -7.25
N ASN A 75 20.12 5.38 -8.36
CA ASN A 75 20.07 5.91 -9.73
C ASN A 75 18.65 5.99 -10.28
N GLY A 76 17.62 5.66 -9.49
CA GLY A 76 16.22 5.66 -9.91
C GLY A 76 15.78 4.42 -10.69
N ARG A 77 16.58 3.34 -10.72
CA ARG A 77 16.22 2.11 -11.42
C ARG A 77 15.32 1.25 -10.56
N GLU A 78 14.19 0.84 -11.10
CA GLU A 78 13.27 -0.10 -10.45
C GLU A 78 13.72 -1.55 -10.67
N GLU A 79 13.79 -2.31 -9.59
CA GLU A 79 14.12 -3.73 -9.63
C GLU A 79 13.13 -4.53 -8.77
N PRO A 80 12.47 -5.55 -9.34
CA PRO A 80 11.55 -6.39 -8.59
C PRO A 80 12.27 -7.23 -7.54
N ILE A 81 11.70 -7.34 -6.36
CA ILE A 81 12.20 -8.22 -5.29
C ILE A 81 11.69 -9.63 -5.54
N ARG A 82 12.59 -10.51 -6.00
CA ARG A 82 12.28 -11.92 -6.23
C ARG A 82 12.36 -12.72 -4.93
N ARG A 83 11.23 -13.13 -4.39
CA ARG A 83 11.14 -13.95 -3.19
C ARG A 83 11.13 -15.44 -3.55
N ARG A 84 11.93 -16.25 -2.85
CA ARG A 84 11.91 -17.73 -2.98
C ARG A 84 10.84 -18.39 -2.10
N GLY A 85 10.04 -17.60 -1.38
CA GLY A 85 9.02 -18.08 -0.45
C GLY A 85 8.14 -16.93 0.04
N LYS A 86 7.49 -17.14 1.22
CA LYS A 86 6.68 -16.08 1.86
C LYS A 86 7.55 -14.88 2.24
N ALA A 87 6.92 -13.70 2.29
CA ALA A 87 7.56 -12.49 2.80
C ALA A 87 8.14 -12.73 4.22
N ASN A 88 9.37 -12.26 4.44
CA ASN A 88 10.08 -12.44 5.69
C ASN A 88 10.73 -11.11 6.12
N ILE A 89 10.64 -10.78 7.40
CA ILE A 89 11.17 -9.52 7.96
C ILE A 89 12.69 -9.35 7.73
N LYS A 90 13.44 -10.44 7.59
CA LYS A 90 14.87 -10.38 7.22
C LYS A 90 15.12 -9.73 5.86
N GLU A 91 14.11 -9.59 5.01
CA GLU A 91 14.19 -8.78 3.80
C GLU A 91 14.60 -7.33 4.11
N GLN A 92 14.13 -6.78 5.24
CA GLN A 92 14.52 -5.42 5.66
C GLN A 92 16.02 -5.30 5.97
N ILE A 93 16.65 -6.36 6.51
CA ILE A 93 18.10 -6.41 6.73
C ILE A 93 18.85 -6.35 5.39
N ALA A 94 18.41 -7.13 4.41
CA ALA A 94 19.02 -7.14 3.08
C ALA A 94 18.88 -5.77 2.39
N ILE A 95 17.72 -5.14 2.50
CA ILE A 95 17.43 -3.81 1.96
C ILE A 95 18.32 -2.74 2.60
N LEU A 96 18.40 -2.71 3.93
CA LEU A 96 19.25 -1.78 4.68
C LEU A 96 20.73 -1.89 4.24
N ARG A 97 21.23 -3.12 4.14
CA ARG A 97 22.62 -3.38 3.69
C ARG A 97 22.84 -2.97 2.24
N ARG A 98 21.86 -3.19 1.37
CA ARG A 98 21.91 -2.82 -0.05
C ARG A 98 21.93 -1.30 -0.23
N ALA A 99 21.07 -0.57 0.49
CA ALA A 99 21.07 0.88 0.50
C ALA A 99 22.41 1.45 0.96
N ALA A 100 22.95 0.92 2.08
CA ALA A 100 24.25 1.32 2.61
C ALA A 100 25.45 0.99 1.68
N ALA A 101 25.34 -0.11 0.90
CA ALA A 101 26.37 -0.50 -0.08
C ALA A 101 26.35 0.38 -1.34
N GLN A 102 25.26 1.05 -1.62
CA GLN A 102 25.12 2.02 -2.71
C GLN A 102 25.33 3.46 -2.24
N ASP A 103 25.84 3.67 -1.02
CA ASP A 103 26.06 4.98 -0.38
C ASP A 103 24.80 5.87 -0.44
N ALA A 104 23.62 5.30 -0.21
CA ALA A 104 22.40 6.07 -0.09
C ALA A 104 22.50 7.01 1.12
N GLN A 105 22.03 8.25 0.96
CA GLN A 105 21.87 9.19 2.06
C GLN A 105 20.58 8.89 2.83
N VAL A 106 19.52 8.59 2.09
CA VAL A 106 18.20 8.31 2.64
C VAL A 106 17.72 6.93 2.20
N LEU A 107 17.23 6.14 3.15
CA LEU A 107 16.49 4.91 2.89
C LEU A 107 15.00 5.15 3.20
N VAL A 108 14.15 5.09 2.20
CA VAL A 108 12.69 5.06 2.34
C VAL A 108 12.24 3.61 2.28
N VAL A 109 11.58 3.13 3.33
CA VAL A 109 11.20 1.72 3.39
C VAL A 109 9.75 1.55 3.84
N GLU A 110 8.96 0.88 3.01
CA GLU A 110 7.60 0.50 3.35
C GLU A 110 7.59 -0.68 4.33
N CYS A 111 6.80 -0.57 5.39
CA CYS A 111 6.61 -1.63 6.37
C CYS A 111 5.91 -2.84 5.73
N MET A 112 6.55 -3.99 5.82
CA MET A 112 5.99 -5.26 5.34
C MET A 112 5.38 -6.11 6.45
N ALA A 113 5.61 -5.74 7.70
CA ALA A 113 5.15 -6.48 8.86
C ALA A 113 3.68 -6.15 9.15
N ILE A 114 2.91 -7.18 9.45
CA ILE A 114 1.50 -7.05 9.85
C ILE A 114 1.38 -7.19 11.36
N THR A 115 2.07 -8.17 11.96
CA THR A 115 2.01 -8.41 13.40
C THR A 115 2.77 -7.32 14.17
N PRO A 116 2.25 -6.88 15.33
CA PRO A 116 2.89 -5.86 16.17
C PRO A 116 4.34 -6.18 16.50
N GLU A 117 4.65 -7.46 16.81
CA GLU A 117 6.00 -7.90 17.18
C GLU A 117 6.99 -7.71 16.02
N PHE A 118 6.57 -8.04 14.78
CA PHE A 118 7.43 -7.84 13.62
C PHE A 118 7.52 -6.38 13.20
N GLN A 119 6.48 -5.58 13.42
CA GLN A 119 6.54 -4.13 13.26
C GLN A 119 7.57 -3.53 14.22
N GLN A 120 7.52 -3.91 15.49
CA GLN A 120 8.46 -3.48 16.51
C GLN A 120 9.90 -3.91 16.18
N ALA A 121 10.11 -5.18 15.83
CA ALA A 121 11.43 -5.69 15.44
C ALA A 121 11.97 -4.97 14.20
N SER A 122 11.12 -4.70 13.19
CA SER A 122 11.50 -3.90 12.03
C SER A 122 11.99 -2.51 12.44
N GLN A 123 11.24 -1.81 13.29
CA GLN A 123 11.58 -0.46 13.71
C GLN A 123 12.78 -0.41 14.66
N ARG A 124 12.78 -1.20 15.75
CA ARG A 124 13.75 -1.07 16.84
C ARG A 124 15.06 -1.79 16.60
N ASP A 125 14.99 -2.97 15.96
CA ASP A 125 16.16 -3.85 15.85
C ASP A 125 16.85 -3.71 14.50
N ILE A 126 16.09 -3.43 13.41
CA ILE A 126 16.61 -3.41 12.05
C ILE A 126 16.80 -1.97 11.56
N LEU A 127 15.70 -1.23 11.37
CA LEU A 127 15.70 0.05 10.65
C LEU A 127 16.15 1.21 11.52
N ARG A 128 15.68 1.29 12.75
CA ARG A 128 15.91 2.41 13.67
C ARG A 128 15.68 3.73 12.96
N ALA A 129 14.48 3.83 12.35
CA ALA A 129 14.14 4.97 11.53
C ALA A 129 14.10 6.25 12.34
N ASP A 130 14.55 7.34 11.74
CA ASP A 130 14.51 8.69 12.30
C ASP A 130 13.13 9.29 12.07
N ILE A 131 12.50 8.96 10.93
CA ILE A 131 11.17 9.43 10.56
C ILE A 131 10.25 8.22 10.41
N GLY A 132 9.22 8.19 11.22
CA GLY A 132 8.08 7.28 11.07
C GLY A 132 6.97 7.98 10.31
N VAL A 133 6.34 7.27 9.37
CA VAL A 133 5.19 7.75 8.63
C VAL A 133 4.05 6.77 8.85
N ILE A 134 2.91 7.24 9.37
CA ILE A 134 1.67 6.45 9.44
C ILE A 134 0.65 7.12 8.53
N THR A 135 0.36 6.48 7.39
CA THR A 135 -0.49 7.05 6.33
C THR A 135 -1.92 7.25 6.79
N ASN A 136 -2.53 6.22 7.34
CA ASN A 136 -3.89 6.23 7.90
C ASN A 136 -4.13 4.99 8.75
N VAL A 137 -5.24 5.02 9.51
CA VAL A 137 -5.74 3.92 10.34
C VAL A 137 -7.12 3.52 9.83
N ARG A 138 -7.21 2.38 9.13
CA ARG A 138 -8.46 1.83 8.59
C ARG A 138 -8.57 0.35 8.95
N ARG A 139 -9.78 -0.20 8.85
CA ARG A 139 -9.99 -1.64 9.11
C ARG A 139 -9.34 -2.48 8.03
N ASP A 140 -8.24 -3.14 8.38
CA ASP A 140 -7.57 -4.17 7.58
C ASP A 140 -6.80 -5.10 8.52
N HIS A 141 -6.53 -6.32 8.08
CA HIS A 141 -5.81 -7.34 8.88
C HIS A 141 -6.35 -7.48 10.32
N THR A 142 -7.68 -7.45 10.45
CA THR A 142 -8.36 -7.49 11.77
C THR A 142 -8.07 -8.76 12.55
N ASP A 143 -7.75 -9.85 11.86
CA ASP A 143 -7.29 -11.11 12.44
C ASP A 143 -5.95 -11.00 13.20
N VAL A 144 -5.18 -9.93 12.97
CA VAL A 144 -3.84 -9.75 13.53
C VAL A 144 -3.69 -8.42 14.28
N MET A 145 -4.24 -7.33 13.74
CA MET A 145 -4.12 -5.98 14.34
C MET A 145 -5.27 -5.63 15.29
N GLY A 146 -6.33 -6.46 15.35
CA GLY A 146 -7.53 -6.22 16.15
C GLY A 146 -8.72 -5.67 15.36
N ASP A 147 -9.91 -5.77 15.95
CA ASP A 147 -11.19 -5.53 15.28
C ASP A 147 -11.63 -4.05 15.25
N THR A 148 -10.99 -3.20 16.04
CA THR A 148 -11.35 -1.78 16.20
C THR A 148 -10.24 -0.86 15.72
N LEU A 149 -10.60 0.37 15.29
CA LEU A 149 -9.60 1.37 14.91
C LEU A 149 -8.57 1.68 15.99
N PRO A 150 -8.96 1.80 17.30
CA PRO A 150 -7.98 1.97 18.37
C PRO A 150 -6.97 0.83 18.49
N GLN A 151 -7.37 -0.43 18.29
CA GLN A 151 -6.46 -1.58 18.31
C GLN A 151 -5.52 -1.56 17.12
N ILE A 152 -6.03 -1.24 15.92
CA ILE A 152 -5.22 -1.11 14.71
C ILE A 152 -4.21 0.03 14.86
N ALA A 153 -4.63 1.20 15.41
CA ALA A 153 -3.72 2.30 15.71
C ALA A 153 -2.60 1.87 16.67
N GLU A 154 -2.93 1.13 17.73
CA GLU A 154 -1.94 0.60 18.69
C GLU A 154 -0.94 -0.33 17.98
N ALA A 155 -1.41 -1.23 17.12
CA ALA A 155 -0.55 -2.10 16.32
C ALA A 155 0.41 -1.29 15.42
N LEU A 156 -0.09 -0.25 14.76
CA LEU A 156 0.73 0.62 13.91
C LEU A 156 1.75 1.44 14.71
N CYS A 157 1.44 1.81 15.96
CA CYS A 157 2.34 2.55 16.84
C CYS A 157 3.66 1.81 17.15
N HIS A 158 3.75 0.51 16.92
CA HIS A 158 4.99 -0.24 17.05
C HIS A 158 6.08 0.19 16.04
N THR A 159 5.73 0.96 15.00
CA THR A 159 6.70 1.55 14.06
C THR A 159 7.07 3.00 14.36
N VAL A 160 6.55 3.57 15.44
CA VAL A 160 6.92 4.93 15.88
C VAL A 160 8.41 4.97 16.25
N PRO A 161 9.19 5.93 15.72
CA PRO A 161 10.59 6.10 16.05
C PRO A 161 10.84 6.35 17.54
N GLN A 162 12.08 6.15 17.99
CA GLN A 162 12.56 6.59 19.30
C GLN A 162 13.42 7.84 19.11
N GLY A 163 12.97 8.96 19.66
CA GLY A 163 13.70 10.24 19.60
C GLY A 163 13.77 10.83 18.18
N GLY A 164 12.78 10.53 17.34
CA GLY A 164 12.68 11.02 15.97
C GLY A 164 11.42 11.82 15.72
N VAL A 165 10.83 11.68 14.53
CA VAL A 165 9.59 12.37 14.12
C VAL A 165 8.55 11.35 13.66
N LEU A 166 7.32 11.46 14.12
CA LEU A 166 6.17 10.77 13.56
C LEU A 166 5.35 11.73 12.70
N LEU A 167 5.20 11.38 11.44
CA LEU A 167 4.36 12.09 10.48
C LEU A 167 3.09 11.28 10.20
N THR A 168 1.94 11.95 10.13
CA THR A 168 0.67 11.33 9.75
C THR A 168 -0.25 12.33 9.04
N ALA A 169 -1.18 11.83 8.24
CA ALA A 169 -2.34 12.57 7.75
C ALA A 169 -3.65 12.00 8.36
N GLU A 170 -3.52 11.10 9.34
CA GLU A 170 -4.64 10.50 10.05
C GLU A 170 -5.23 11.51 11.04
N THR A 171 -6.54 11.72 10.98
CA THR A 171 -7.23 12.68 11.85
C THR A 171 -8.01 12.03 12.97
N VAL A 172 -8.66 10.89 12.72
CA VAL A 172 -9.57 10.23 13.69
C VAL A 172 -8.77 9.61 14.84
N MET A 173 -7.61 9.02 14.56
CA MET A 173 -6.74 8.40 15.55
C MET A 173 -5.51 9.28 15.90
N ALA A 174 -5.48 10.54 15.45
CA ALA A 174 -4.33 11.45 15.61
C ALA A 174 -3.83 11.56 17.04
N GLU A 175 -4.71 11.75 18.02
CA GLU A 175 -4.34 11.89 19.44
C GLU A 175 -3.68 10.62 20.00
N ARG A 176 -4.10 9.45 19.54
CA ARG A 176 -3.49 8.18 19.94
C ARG A 176 -2.08 8.03 19.36
N LEU A 177 -1.91 8.41 18.09
CA LEU A 177 -0.61 8.42 17.42
C LEU A 177 0.34 9.43 18.06
N LYS A 178 -0.16 10.62 18.41
CA LYS A 178 0.58 11.66 19.13
C LYS A 178 1.06 11.15 20.50
N THR A 179 0.17 10.55 21.29
CA THR A 179 0.53 9.95 22.57
C THR A 179 1.62 8.89 22.43
N ALA A 180 1.59 8.09 21.39
CA ALA A 180 2.62 7.09 21.12
C ALA A 180 3.96 7.74 20.72
N ALA A 181 3.95 8.82 19.93
CA ALA A 181 5.15 9.59 19.61
C ALA A 181 5.80 10.18 20.87
N GLU A 182 5.01 10.85 21.71
CA GLU A 182 5.47 11.45 22.97
C GLU A 182 6.08 10.40 23.91
N LYS A 183 5.45 9.22 24.07
CA LYS A 183 6.00 8.11 24.86
C LYS A 183 7.34 7.60 24.35
N ASN A 184 7.60 7.70 23.04
CA ASN A 184 8.88 7.33 22.44
C ASN A 184 9.89 8.52 22.38
N GLY A 185 9.55 9.68 22.96
CA GLY A 185 10.38 10.89 22.89
C GLY A 185 10.49 11.46 21.47
N SER A 186 9.53 11.18 20.60
CA SER A 186 9.46 11.67 19.23
C SER A 186 8.56 12.88 19.11
N SER A 187 8.87 13.79 18.20
CA SER A 187 7.95 14.83 17.78
C SER A 187 6.81 14.25 16.94
N PHE A 188 5.68 14.97 16.89
CA PHE A 188 4.51 14.59 16.14
C PHE A 188 4.10 15.71 15.18
N VAL A 189 3.89 15.37 13.92
CA VAL A 189 3.45 16.29 12.88
C VAL A 189 2.23 15.69 12.17
N CYS A 190 1.12 16.40 12.17
CA CYS A 190 -0.04 16.09 11.35
C CYS A 190 0.05 16.90 10.05
N ALA A 191 0.23 16.19 8.94
CA ALA A 191 0.33 16.82 7.63
C ALA A 191 -1.03 17.34 7.19
N GLU A 192 -1.07 18.63 6.82
CA GLU A 192 -2.28 19.28 6.33
C GLU A 192 -2.26 19.37 4.80
N VAL A 193 -3.40 19.10 4.19
CA VAL A 193 -3.59 19.30 2.75
C VAL A 193 -3.61 20.81 2.44
N ARG A 194 -2.77 21.23 1.49
CA ARG A 194 -2.66 22.63 1.04
C ARG A 194 -2.64 22.70 -0.48
N GLY A 195 -3.66 23.32 -1.09
CA GLY A 195 -3.63 23.65 -2.51
C GLY A 195 -3.97 22.48 -3.45
N ASP A 196 -3.07 22.15 -4.36
CA ASP A 196 -3.29 21.31 -5.52
C ASP A 196 -2.78 19.85 -5.38
N GLU A 197 -2.52 19.40 -4.15
CA GLU A 197 -2.02 18.04 -3.88
C GLU A 197 -2.90 16.94 -4.51
N GLY A 198 -4.20 17.18 -4.59
CA GLY A 198 -5.16 16.23 -5.16
C GLY A 198 -5.00 15.93 -6.65
N THR A 199 -4.19 16.70 -7.37
CA THR A 199 -3.92 16.48 -8.80
C THR A 199 -3.01 15.29 -9.07
N LEU A 200 -2.21 14.86 -8.08
CA LEU A 200 -1.26 13.74 -8.23
C LEU A 200 -1.82 12.41 -7.72
N ASP A 201 -2.43 12.43 -6.54
CA ASP A 201 -2.97 11.24 -5.85
C ASP A 201 -4.00 11.71 -4.81
N PHE A 202 -4.35 10.87 -3.84
CA PHE A 202 -5.13 11.32 -2.69
C PHE A 202 -4.37 12.46 -1.98
N PRO A 203 -5.03 13.61 -1.73
CA PRO A 203 -4.37 14.80 -1.20
C PRO A 203 -3.57 14.52 0.08
N GLU A 204 -4.10 13.65 0.95
CA GLU A 204 -3.46 13.27 2.21
C GLU A 204 -2.14 12.53 1.99
N ASN A 205 -2.05 11.68 0.95
CA ASN A 205 -0.82 10.96 0.61
C ASN A 205 0.27 11.93 0.14
N VAL A 206 -0.11 12.90 -0.69
CA VAL A 206 0.82 13.91 -1.22
C VAL A 206 1.26 14.87 -0.11
N ALA A 207 0.32 15.38 0.69
CA ALA A 207 0.64 16.25 1.83
C ALA A 207 1.61 15.57 2.82
N LEU A 208 1.37 14.29 3.12
CA LEU A 208 2.21 13.51 4.01
C LEU A 208 3.62 13.28 3.43
N ALA A 209 3.71 13.01 2.13
CA ALA A 209 4.99 12.86 1.45
C ALA A 209 5.78 14.17 1.39
N LEU A 210 5.08 15.30 1.15
CA LEU A 210 5.69 16.63 1.20
C LEU A 210 6.22 16.95 2.60
N ALA A 211 5.46 16.69 3.65
CA ALA A 211 5.90 16.90 5.03
C ALA A 211 7.16 16.08 5.34
N ALA A 212 7.27 14.84 4.83
CA ALA A 212 8.47 14.02 5.00
C ALA A 212 9.69 14.58 4.24
N CYS A 213 9.48 15.20 3.07
CA CYS A 213 10.54 15.86 2.32
C CYS A 213 11.00 17.16 3.00
N GLU A 214 10.05 17.96 3.51
CA GLU A 214 10.32 19.20 4.26
C GLU A 214 11.10 18.91 5.55
N GLU A 215 10.77 17.82 6.27
CA GLU A 215 11.50 17.37 7.47
C GLU A 215 12.98 17.03 7.16
N LEU A 216 13.26 16.59 5.94
CA LEU A 216 14.62 16.31 5.46
C LEU A 216 15.26 17.49 4.74
N GLY A 217 14.66 18.68 4.81
CA GLY A 217 15.23 19.94 4.29
C GLY A 217 15.03 20.15 2.79
N VAL A 218 14.17 19.37 2.12
CA VAL A 218 13.83 19.62 0.72
C VAL A 218 12.63 20.56 0.65
N PRO A 219 12.77 21.73 -0.03
CA PRO A 219 11.66 22.68 -0.18
C PRO A 219 10.44 22.03 -0.83
N ARG A 220 9.24 22.42 -0.37
CA ARG A 220 7.95 21.88 -0.81
C ARG A 220 7.77 21.89 -2.32
N GLU A 221 8.10 23.02 -2.96
CA GLU A 221 7.95 23.20 -4.42
C GLU A 221 8.88 22.24 -5.18
N THR A 222 10.11 22.08 -4.70
CA THR A 222 11.08 21.14 -5.28
C THR A 222 10.59 19.70 -5.13
N ALA A 223 10.14 19.34 -3.93
CA ALA A 223 9.60 18.00 -3.66
C ALA A 223 8.37 17.72 -4.54
N PHE A 224 7.44 18.67 -4.64
CA PHE A 224 6.24 18.53 -5.46
C PHE A 224 6.57 18.37 -6.94
N ALA A 225 7.53 19.14 -7.47
CA ALA A 225 7.99 19.00 -8.85
C ALA A 225 8.58 17.59 -9.13
N GLY A 226 9.29 17.01 -8.16
CA GLY A 226 9.74 15.62 -8.23
C GLY A 226 8.59 14.63 -8.24
N MET A 227 7.61 14.84 -7.35
CA MET A 227 6.43 13.99 -7.23
C MET A 227 5.57 13.97 -8.51
N GLN A 228 5.53 15.06 -9.29
CA GLN A 228 4.83 15.08 -10.59
C GLN A 228 5.38 14.05 -11.59
N ARG A 229 6.61 13.60 -11.41
CA ARG A 229 7.28 12.62 -12.28
C ARG A 229 7.44 11.24 -11.66
N PHE A 230 6.81 10.99 -10.49
CA PHE A 230 6.96 9.70 -9.83
C PHE A 230 6.37 8.55 -10.64
N SER A 231 7.02 7.41 -10.58
CA SER A 231 6.50 6.18 -11.20
C SER A 231 5.39 5.60 -10.31
N ARG A 232 4.17 5.58 -10.82
CA ARG A 232 3.02 4.98 -10.12
C ARG A 232 3.18 3.46 -10.05
N ASP A 233 2.65 2.85 -9.00
CA ASP A 233 2.48 1.40 -8.95
C ASP A 233 1.61 0.98 -10.15
N PRO A 234 2.04 0.01 -10.97
CA PRO A 234 1.26 -0.46 -12.12
C PRO A 234 -0.14 -0.95 -11.79
N TYR A 235 -0.38 -1.27 -10.51
CA TYR A 235 -1.68 -1.74 -10.01
C TYR A 235 -2.36 -0.74 -9.08
N ALA A 236 -1.85 0.50 -9.00
CA ALA A 236 -2.57 1.60 -8.36
C ALA A 236 -3.90 1.84 -9.06
N LEU A 237 -4.77 2.61 -8.41
CA LEU A 237 -6.02 3.06 -9.00
C LEU A 237 -5.77 3.68 -10.38
N SER A 238 -6.47 3.17 -11.38
CA SER A 238 -6.27 3.57 -12.78
C SER A 238 -7.59 3.59 -13.52
N LEU A 239 -7.73 4.55 -14.44
CA LEU A 239 -8.93 4.76 -15.22
C LEU A 239 -8.67 4.48 -16.69
N TYR A 240 -9.57 3.72 -17.30
CA TYR A 240 -9.52 3.37 -18.72
C TYR A 240 -10.89 3.57 -19.38
N ARG A 241 -10.87 3.86 -20.66
CA ARG A 241 -12.01 3.62 -21.53
C ARG A 241 -11.88 2.23 -22.14
N LEU A 242 -12.83 1.36 -21.87
CA LEU A 242 -12.90 0.01 -22.42
C LEU A 242 -14.14 -0.10 -23.32
N GLY A 243 -13.94 -0.13 -24.62
CA GLY A 243 -15.05 0.07 -25.54
C GLY A 243 -15.73 1.42 -25.32
N LYS A 244 -17.04 1.40 -25.03
CA LYS A 244 -17.82 2.61 -24.70
C LYS A 244 -17.88 2.88 -23.19
N ALA A 245 -17.58 1.90 -22.35
CA ALA A 245 -17.68 2.01 -20.91
C ALA A 245 -16.42 2.66 -20.28
N ALA A 246 -16.60 3.25 -19.10
CA ALA A 246 -15.48 3.59 -18.22
C ALA A 246 -15.08 2.35 -17.41
N PHE A 247 -13.80 2.15 -17.21
CA PHE A 247 -13.25 1.07 -16.39
C PHE A 247 -12.34 1.62 -15.30
N ILE A 248 -12.61 1.27 -14.06
CA ILE A 248 -11.83 1.63 -12.88
C ILE A 248 -11.03 0.41 -12.43
N GLY A 249 -9.71 0.46 -12.55
CA GLY A 249 -8.79 -0.57 -12.06
C GLY A 249 -8.46 -0.35 -10.60
N GLY A 250 -9.26 -0.86 -9.68
CA GLY A 250 -9.11 -0.71 -8.23
C GLY A 250 -8.76 -2.02 -7.50
N LEU A 251 -8.12 -3.00 -8.16
CA LEU A 251 -7.82 -4.31 -7.58
C LEU A 251 -6.83 -4.29 -6.39
N SER A 252 -6.14 -3.20 -6.15
CA SER A 252 -5.32 -2.96 -4.95
C SER A 252 -6.14 -2.44 -3.76
N ILE A 253 -7.37 -1.97 -4.01
CA ILE A 253 -8.29 -1.42 -3.01
C ILE A 253 -9.25 -2.53 -2.61
N ASN A 254 -9.23 -2.95 -1.34
CA ASN A 254 -9.95 -4.13 -0.90
C ASN A 254 -10.58 -4.00 0.49
N ASP A 255 -10.76 -2.77 0.97
CA ASP A 255 -11.58 -2.44 2.14
C ASP A 255 -12.78 -1.56 1.75
N ILE A 256 -13.89 -1.72 2.46
CA ILE A 256 -15.17 -1.08 2.15
C ILE A 256 -15.04 0.44 2.11
N GLN A 257 -14.41 1.03 3.11
CA GLN A 257 -14.30 2.48 3.24
C GLN A 257 -13.55 3.10 2.06
N SER A 258 -12.40 2.51 1.69
CA SER A 258 -11.60 3.00 0.55
C SER A 258 -12.35 2.83 -0.77
N ILE A 259 -13.06 1.70 -0.98
CA ILE A 259 -13.82 1.46 -2.21
C ILE A 259 -14.95 2.50 -2.34
N CYS A 260 -15.72 2.74 -1.28
CA CYS A 260 -16.79 3.75 -1.29
C CYS A 260 -16.25 5.17 -1.53
N MET A 261 -15.18 5.55 -0.83
CA MET A 261 -14.54 6.87 -1.03
C MET A 261 -14.05 7.08 -2.46
N VAL A 262 -13.42 6.06 -3.05
CA VAL A 262 -12.96 6.13 -4.46
C VAL A 262 -14.14 6.27 -5.39
N TRP A 263 -15.19 5.49 -5.20
CA TRP A 263 -16.39 5.57 -6.03
C TRP A 263 -17.05 6.95 -5.94
N GLU A 264 -17.28 7.47 -4.73
CA GLU A 264 -17.86 8.79 -4.51
C GLU A 264 -17.03 9.90 -5.16
N LYS A 265 -15.69 9.89 -4.95
CA LYS A 265 -14.77 10.84 -5.56
C LYS A 265 -14.88 10.83 -7.08
N LEU A 266 -14.76 9.65 -7.71
CA LEU A 266 -14.81 9.52 -9.16
C LEU A 266 -16.17 9.86 -9.75
N CYS A 267 -17.27 9.57 -9.03
CA CYS A 267 -18.60 10.00 -9.43
C CYS A 267 -18.69 11.52 -9.53
N VAL A 268 -18.15 12.25 -8.55
CA VAL A 268 -18.13 13.72 -8.56
C VAL A 268 -17.24 14.25 -9.68
N GLU A 269 -16.02 13.73 -9.81
CA GLU A 269 -15.02 14.21 -10.78
C GLU A 269 -15.44 13.99 -12.24
N HIS A 270 -16.14 12.88 -12.52
CA HIS A 270 -16.48 12.48 -13.90
C HIS A 270 -18.00 12.54 -14.22
N GLY A 271 -18.83 12.96 -13.27
CA GLY A 271 -20.29 13.00 -13.47
C GLY A 271 -20.93 11.63 -13.65
N TRP A 272 -20.49 10.62 -12.86
CA TRP A 272 -20.95 9.24 -13.00
C TRP A 272 -22.09 8.83 -12.04
N GLN A 273 -22.73 9.80 -11.36
CA GLN A 273 -23.76 9.55 -10.37
C GLN A 273 -24.95 8.75 -10.93
N GLU A 274 -25.35 9.03 -12.21
CA GLU A 274 -26.46 8.39 -12.89
C GLU A 274 -26.04 7.22 -13.78
N LYS A 275 -24.75 6.85 -13.80
CA LYS A 275 -24.28 5.75 -14.62
C LYS A 275 -24.51 4.40 -13.94
N ARG A 276 -24.67 3.36 -14.75
CA ARG A 276 -24.84 1.98 -14.29
C ARG A 276 -23.53 1.43 -13.76
N LEU A 277 -23.45 1.24 -12.44
CA LEU A 277 -22.28 0.61 -11.81
C LEU A 277 -22.29 -0.90 -12.03
N THR A 278 -21.22 -1.44 -12.61
CA THR A 278 -20.90 -2.87 -12.63
C THR A 278 -19.70 -3.10 -11.71
N LEU A 279 -19.86 -3.89 -10.65
CA LEU A 279 -18.73 -4.29 -9.80
C LEU A 279 -18.10 -5.57 -10.36
N LEU A 280 -16.83 -5.50 -10.77
CA LEU A 280 -16.05 -6.67 -11.12
C LEU A 280 -15.21 -7.09 -9.90
N ILE A 281 -15.51 -8.23 -9.31
CA ILE A 281 -14.90 -8.69 -8.05
C ILE A 281 -13.99 -9.86 -8.32
N ASN A 282 -12.69 -9.69 -8.11
CA ASN A 282 -11.70 -10.76 -8.20
C ASN A 282 -11.30 -11.26 -6.80
N ASN A 283 -11.81 -12.40 -6.38
CA ASN A 283 -11.58 -12.97 -5.06
C ASN A 283 -10.45 -14.00 -5.03
N ARG A 284 -9.77 -14.08 -3.87
CA ARG A 284 -8.80 -15.14 -3.55
C ARG A 284 -9.41 -16.18 -2.63
N GLY A 285 -9.04 -17.45 -2.84
CA GLY A 285 -9.56 -18.57 -2.05
C GLY A 285 -9.02 -18.67 -0.62
N ASP A 286 -7.86 -18.07 -0.35
CA ASP A 286 -7.17 -18.13 0.95
C ASP A 286 -7.62 -17.05 1.96
N ARG A 287 -8.64 -16.23 1.62
CA ARG A 287 -9.12 -15.12 2.47
C ARG A 287 -10.66 -15.05 2.50
N ALA A 288 -11.26 -15.96 3.23
CA ALA A 288 -12.73 -16.05 3.35
C ALA A 288 -13.38 -14.77 3.94
N SER A 289 -12.72 -14.12 4.93
CA SER A 289 -13.19 -12.87 5.54
C SER A 289 -13.40 -11.75 4.51
N ARG A 290 -12.50 -11.63 3.54
CA ARG A 290 -12.63 -10.62 2.46
C ARG A 290 -13.82 -10.87 1.54
N THR A 291 -14.27 -12.10 1.39
CA THR A 291 -15.47 -12.40 0.59
C THR A 291 -16.71 -11.79 1.23
N GLU A 292 -16.80 -11.82 2.55
CA GLU A 292 -17.91 -11.15 3.27
C GLU A 292 -17.81 -9.62 3.15
N ASP A 293 -16.63 -9.05 3.19
CA ASP A 293 -16.43 -7.61 2.98
C ASP A 293 -16.86 -7.18 1.57
N MET A 294 -16.58 -7.98 0.53
CA MET A 294 -17.07 -7.70 -0.83
C MET A 294 -18.61 -7.77 -0.93
N LEU A 295 -19.27 -8.65 -0.18
CA LEU A 295 -20.74 -8.64 -0.08
C LEU A 295 -21.26 -7.35 0.57
N ARG A 296 -20.57 -6.83 1.59
CA ARG A 296 -20.90 -5.54 2.21
C ARG A 296 -20.70 -4.37 1.25
N VAL A 297 -19.62 -4.40 0.44
CA VAL A 297 -19.40 -3.40 -0.63
C VAL A 297 -20.56 -3.40 -1.62
N CYS A 298 -21.00 -4.57 -2.09
CA CYS A 298 -22.17 -4.65 -2.98
C CYS A 298 -23.45 -4.08 -2.32
N THR A 299 -23.64 -4.35 -1.02
CA THR A 299 -24.78 -3.77 -0.27
C THR A 299 -24.68 -2.26 -0.10
N ALA A 300 -23.46 -1.71 0.01
CA ALA A 300 -23.26 -0.26 0.17
C ALA A 300 -23.39 0.51 -1.14
N LEU A 301 -22.89 -0.05 -2.24
CA LEU A 301 -22.84 0.64 -3.54
C LEU A 301 -24.05 0.34 -4.44
N HIS A 302 -24.87 -0.65 -4.14
CA HIS A 302 -26.05 -1.06 -4.93
C HIS A 302 -25.78 -1.13 -6.43
N PRO A 303 -24.81 -1.97 -6.90
CA PRO A 303 -24.47 -2.03 -8.32
C PRO A 303 -25.65 -2.59 -9.14
N ALA A 304 -25.75 -2.18 -10.39
CA ALA A 304 -26.72 -2.74 -11.34
C ALA A 304 -26.35 -4.19 -11.71
N GLU A 305 -25.07 -4.51 -11.72
CA GLU A 305 -24.55 -5.82 -12.08
C GLU A 305 -23.28 -6.15 -11.29
N VAL A 306 -23.07 -7.44 -10.99
CA VAL A 306 -21.82 -7.93 -10.36
C VAL A 306 -21.20 -9.02 -11.24
N TRP A 307 -19.95 -8.81 -11.62
CA TRP A 307 -19.12 -9.80 -12.31
C TRP A 307 -18.17 -10.44 -11.34
N LEU A 308 -18.17 -11.77 -11.27
CA LEU A 308 -17.37 -12.55 -10.34
C LEU A 308 -16.23 -13.26 -11.04
N MET A 309 -14.98 -12.96 -10.65
CA MET A 309 -13.77 -13.62 -11.09
C MET A 309 -13.03 -14.29 -9.91
N GLY A 310 -12.05 -15.11 -10.23
CA GLY A 310 -11.20 -15.77 -9.25
C GLY A 310 -11.91 -16.86 -8.45
N ALA A 311 -11.55 -17.00 -7.18
CA ALA A 311 -12.09 -18.02 -6.29
C ALA A 311 -13.37 -17.57 -5.59
N SER A 312 -14.05 -18.51 -4.92
CA SER A 312 -15.25 -18.26 -4.08
C SER A 312 -16.47 -17.68 -4.82
N ARG A 313 -16.53 -17.76 -6.16
CA ARG A 313 -17.65 -17.26 -6.98
C ARG A 313 -18.99 -17.78 -6.50
N GLY A 314 -19.11 -19.10 -6.28
CA GLY A 314 -20.36 -19.72 -5.82
C GLY A 314 -20.81 -19.24 -4.43
N TYR A 315 -19.89 -18.93 -3.52
CA TYR A 315 -20.23 -18.34 -2.22
C TYR A 315 -20.78 -16.91 -2.40
N MET A 316 -20.08 -16.08 -3.18
CA MET A 316 -20.50 -14.72 -3.50
C MET A 316 -21.88 -14.70 -4.16
N LYS A 317 -22.11 -15.56 -5.16
CA LYS A 317 -23.39 -15.66 -5.88
C LYS A 317 -24.55 -16.01 -4.94
N ARG A 318 -24.36 -16.97 -4.01
CA ARG A 318 -25.38 -17.28 -3.00
C ARG A 318 -25.63 -16.11 -2.04
N GLY A 319 -24.55 -15.43 -1.61
CA GLY A 319 -24.64 -14.26 -0.74
C GLY A 319 -25.41 -13.10 -1.39
N LEU A 320 -25.11 -12.81 -2.66
CA LEU A 320 -25.77 -11.78 -3.45
C LEU A 320 -27.26 -12.10 -3.65
N LYS A 321 -27.60 -13.32 -4.07
CA LYS A 321 -29.01 -13.73 -4.22
C LYS A 321 -29.85 -13.54 -2.95
N ARG A 322 -29.22 -13.66 -1.77
CA ARG A 322 -29.90 -13.47 -0.48
C ARG A 322 -30.03 -12.00 -0.08
N LYS A 323 -28.98 -11.19 -0.31
CA LYS A 323 -28.89 -9.81 0.16
C LYS A 323 -29.39 -8.78 -0.86
N LEU A 324 -29.21 -9.07 -2.15
CA LEU A 324 -29.51 -8.19 -3.29
C LEU A 324 -30.11 -9.05 -4.45
N PRO A 325 -31.29 -9.58 -4.31
CA PRO A 325 -31.87 -10.51 -5.27
C PRO A 325 -32.14 -9.91 -6.66
N GLU A 326 -32.24 -8.58 -6.73
CA GLU A 326 -32.45 -7.80 -7.96
C GLU A 326 -31.17 -7.60 -8.79
N VAL A 327 -30.00 -7.80 -8.20
CA VAL A 327 -28.70 -7.55 -8.87
C VAL A 327 -28.37 -8.70 -9.81
N ALA A 328 -28.12 -8.38 -11.07
CA ALA A 328 -27.63 -9.35 -12.05
C ALA A 328 -26.23 -9.84 -11.68
N VAL A 329 -26.01 -11.16 -11.72
CA VAL A 329 -24.72 -11.76 -11.37
C VAL A 329 -24.20 -12.59 -12.54
N ARG A 330 -23.03 -12.22 -13.07
CA ARG A 330 -22.30 -12.94 -14.11
C ARG A 330 -21.01 -13.54 -13.53
N GLU A 331 -20.71 -14.79 -13.85
CA GLU A 331 -19.43 -15.41 -13.50
C GLU A 331 -18.52 -15.37 -14.72
N LEU A 332 -17.27 -14.93 -14.53
CA LEU A 332 -16.24 -14.87 -15.57
C LEU A 332 -15.13 -15.87 -15.24
N ALA A 333 -14.74 -16.70 -16.19
CA ALA A 333 -13.57 -17.57 -16.05
C ALA A 333 -12.26 -16.77 -16.22
N GLY A 334 -12.28 -15.72 -17.03
CA GLY A 334 -11.16 -14.83 -17.27
C GLY A 334 -11.56 -13.52 -17.93
N ALA A 335 -10.61 -12.62 -18.06
CA ALA A 335 -10.82 -11.28 -18.63
C ALA A 335 -11.30 -11.30 -20.09
N VAL A 336 -10.91 -12.33 -20.86
CA VAL A 336 -11.28 -12.49 -22.26
C VAL A 336 -12.79 -12.68 -22.48
N GLU A 337 -13.52 -13.04 -21.45
CA GLU A 337 -14.99 -13.14 -21.51
C GLU A 337 -15.70 -11.78 -21.41
N ILE A 338 -14.95 -10.69 -21.21
CA ILE A 338 -15.47 -9.33 -21.27
C ILE A 338 -15.59 -8.95 -22.75
N GLU A 339 -16.80 -8.97 -23.25
CA GLU A 339 -17.12 -8.59 -24.63
C GLU A 339 -17.07 -7.06 -24.78
N VAL A 340 -15.90 -6.52 -25.10
CA VAL A 340 -15.67 -5.07 -25.17
C VAL A 340 -16.66 -4.35 -26.08
N GLY A 341 -17.06 -4.98 -27.21
CA GLY A 341 -18.01 -4.42 -28.16
C GLY A 341 -19.45 -4.31 -27.63
N SER A 342 -19.80 -5.05 -26.58
CA SER A 342 -21.14 -5.03 -25.97
C SER A 342 -21.28 -3.99 -24.84
N LEU A 343 -20.16 -3.38 -24.41
CA LEU A 343 -20.16 -2.40 -23.31
C LEU A 343 -20.86 -1.10 -23.72
N GLN A 344 -21.64 -0.55 -22.80
CA GLN A 344 -22.46 0.63 -23.04
C GLN A 344 -21.80 1.91 -22.51
N GLU A 345 -22.17 3.05 -23.05
CA GLU A 345 -21.62 4.36 -22.65
C GLU A 345 -22.07 4.79 -21.24
N ASP A 346 -23.24 4.35 -20.81
CA ASP A 346 -23.80 4.58 -19.47
C ASP A 346 -23.22 3.66 -18.41
N GLN A 347 -22.31 2.74 -18.77
CA GLN A 347 -21.74 1.74 -17.87
C GLN A 347 -20.38 2.19 -17.30
N VAL A 348 -20.21 1.99 -16.01
CA VAL A 348 -18.92 2.10 -15.32
C VAL A 348 -18.61 0.75 -14.69
N ILE A 349 -17.48 0.16 -15.06
CA ILE A 349 -16.99 -1.10 -14.51
C ILE A 349 -15.95 -0.79 -13.44
N PHE A 350 -16.22 -1.12 -12.19
CA PHE A 350 -15.26 -0.95 -11.10
C PHE A 350 -14.70 -2.31 -10.68
N ALA A 351 -13.45 -2.58 -11.04
CA ALA A 351 -12.74 -3.79 -10.67
C ALA A 351 -12.11 -3.65 -9.29
N ILE A 352 -12.52 -4.51 -8.35
CA ILE A 352 -12.10 -4.50 -6.94
C ILE A 352 -11.68 -5.89 -6.47
N GLY A 353 -11.06 -5.98 -5.31
CA GLY A 353 -10.68 -7.24 -4.67
C GLY A 353 -9.18 -7.49 -4.68
N ASN A 354 -8.67 -8.40 -5.49
CA ASN A 354 -7.25 -8.76 -5.47
C ASN A 354 -6.62 -8.77 -6.86
N ILE A 355 -5.36 -8.41 -6.94
CA ILE A 355 -4.54 -8.53 -8.16
C ILE A 355 -4.19 -10.00 -8.47
N ALA A 356 -3.92 -10.81 -7.43
CA ALA A 356 -3.63 -12.22 -7.61
C ALA A 356 -4.87 -13.01 -8.06
N GLY A 357 -4.67 -14.13 -8.76
CA GLY A 357 -5.77 -15.02 -9.16
C GLY A 357 -6.61 -14.49 -10.32
N GLY A 358 -5.97 -13.95 -11.36
CA GLY A 358 -6.62 -13.43 -12.57
C GLY A 358 -6.65 -11.91 -12.69
N GLY A 359 -6.39 -11.18 -11.60
CA GLY A 359 -6.40 -9.72 -11.63
C GLY A 359 -5.28 -9.10 -12.47
N ARG A 360 -4.10 -9.73 -12.53
CA ARG A 360 -3.00 -9.29 -13.42
C ARG A 360 -3.40 -9.41 -14.89
N GLU A 361 -3.92 -10.57 -15.27
CA GLU A 361 -4.40 -10.84 -16.62
C GLU A 361 -5.54 -9.89 -17.01
N LEU A 362 -6.43 -9.56 -16.04
CA LEU A 362 -7.47 -8.56 -16.25
C LEU A 362 -6.87 -7.18 -16.55
N MET A 363 -5.91 -6.72 -15.77
CA MET A 363 -5.31 -5.40 -15.99
C MET A 363 -4.46 -5.34 -17.26
N GLU A 364 -3.80 -6.43 -17.64
CA GLU A 364 -3.10 -6.56 -18.92
C GLU A 364 -4.09 -6.53 -20.10
N TYR A 365 -5.19 -7.26 -19.99
CA TYR A 365 -6.28 -7.23 -20.97
C TYR A 365 -6.84 -5.82 -21.15
N VAL A 366 -7.19 -5.14 -20.05
CA VAL A 366 -7.74 -3.77 -20.09
C VAL A 366 -6.75 -2.77 -20.69
N ARG A 367 -5.44 -2.89 -20.41
CA ARG A 367 -4.42 -2.03 -21.01
C ARG A 367 -4.26 -2.27 -22.52
N ARG A 368 -4.46 -3.48 -22.98
CA ARG A 368 -4.37 -3.84 -24.40
C ARG A 368 -5.61 -3.41 -25.19
N GLU A 369 -6.80 -3.64 -24.65
CA GLU A 369 -8.08 -3.41 -25.35
C GLU A 369 -8.65 -2.01 -25.11
N GLY A 370 -8.17 -1.31 -24.08
CA GLY A 370 -8.65 0.00 -23.67
C GLY A 370 -7.64 1.11 -23.91
N SER A 371 -8.07 2.34 -23.60
CA SER A 371 -7.22 3.54 -23.58
C SER A 371 -7.30 4.20 -22.21
N ALA A 372 -6.18 4.76 -21.72
CA ALA A 372 -6.18 5.49 -20.46
C ALA A 372 -7.16 6.67 -20.51
N LEU A 373 -7.99 6.82 -19.48
CA LEU A 373 -8.72 8.06 -19.22
C LEU A 373 -7.77 8.93 -18.36
N VAL A 374 -7.41 10.07 -18.87
CA VAL A 374 -6.55 11.05 -18.21
C VAL A 374 -7.36 11.84 -17.20
#